data_3897b6f8675fee97e2d3e940628538f8
#
_entry.id   3897b6f8675fee97e2d3e940628538f8
#
_cell.length_a   1.000
_cell.length_b   1.000
_cell.length_c   1.000
_cell.angle_alpha   90.00
_cell.angle_beta   90.00
_cell.angle_gamma   90.00
#
_symmetry.space_group_name_H-M   'P 1'
#
loop_
_entity.id
_entity.type
_entity.pdbx_description
1 polymer ?
#
loop_
_entity_poly.entity_id
_entity_poly.type
_entity_poly.pdbx_seq_one_letter_code
_entity_poly.pdbx_strand_id
1 'polypeptide(L)'
;DRSTLWNAAEFAEARKDARVAREVEVALPHELTPEQRLALAREFAQGLADRYGVAVDFAIHSPHGDTDVRNHHAHILLTTRKVEREGLGEKSEMELENKRLIALGLPTSHDQLRDLRLDWEDRANRHLALAGHDLRVDHRSHQACGLEIEPTQHMGVHATQMDRRGKSVVRARQDADQA
;
A
#
# COMPACT_ATOMS: atom_id res chain seq x y z
N ASP A 1 21.80 2.45 6.02
CA ASP A 1 21.42 2.41 4.62
C ASP A 1 20.32 1.34 4.40
N ARG A 2 19.76 1.28 3.20
CA ARG A 2 18.65 0.39 2.82
C ARG A 2 19.02 -1.10 2.97
N SER A 3 20.20 -1.49 2.51
CA SER A 3 20.67 -2.89 2.60
C SER A 3 20.83 -3.34 4.06
N THR A 4 21.40 -2.48 4.90
CA THR A 4 21.57 -2.75 6.33
C THR A 4 20.21 -2.96 7.01
N LEU A 5 19.22 -2.13 6.70
CA LEU A 5 17.87 -2.26 7.23
C LEU A 5 17.24 -3.61 6.89
N TRP A 6 17.25 -3.96 5.60
CA TRP A 6 16.54 -5.16 5.14
C TRP A 6 17.28 -6.45 5.52
N ASN A 7 18.61 -6.45 5.58
CA ASN A 7 19.37 -7.56 6.15
C ASN A 7 19.07 -7.75 7.64
N ALA A 8 18.95 -6.66 8.41
CA ALA A 8 18.55 -6.75 9.80
C ALA A 8 17.12 -7.27 9.97
N ALA A 9 16.18 -6.86 9.10
CA ALA A 9 14.80 -7.33 9.11
C ALA A 9 14.73 -8.84 8.81
N GLU A 10 15.48 -9.33 7.84
CA GLU A 10 15.58 -10.76 7.52
C GLU A 10 16.20 -11.54 8.68
N PHE A 11 17.30 -11.06 9.23
CA PHE A 11 17.99 -11.71 10.34
C PHE A 11 17.15 -11.79 11.63
N ALA A 12 16.28 -10.81 11.86
CA ALA A 12 15.39 -10.80 13.02
C ALA A 12 14.29 -11.89 12.97
N GLU A 13 14.08 -12.53 11.80
CA GLU A 13 13.07 -13.57 11.63
C GLU A 13 13.66 -14.96 11.81
N ALA A 14 13.18 -15.67 12.84
CA ALA A 14 13.69 -17.02 13.17
C ALA A 14 13.14 -18.13 12.25
N ARG A 15 11.98 -17.90 11.61
CA ARG A 15 11.31 -18.91 10.77
C ARG A 15 11.62 -18.66 9.31
N LYS A 16 11.94 -19.71 8.55
CA LYS A 16 12.24 -19.66 7.13
C LYS A 16 11.11 -19.07 6.28
N ASP A 17 9.86 -19.25 6.70
CA ASP A 17 8.63 -18.77 6.04
C ASP A 17 8.06 -17.50 6.69
N ALA A 18 8.84 -16.84 7.53
CA ALA A 18 8.40 -15.61 8.17
C ALA A 18 8.28 -14.47 7.16
N ARG A 19 7.25 -13.64 7.35
CA ARG A 19 7.14 -12.39 6.62
C ARG A 19 8.17 -11.39 7.14
N VAL A 20 9.03 -10.88 6.25
CA VAL A 20 10.09 -9.91 6.56
C VAL A 20 9.61 -8.48 6.39
N ALA A 21 8.77 -8.24 5.39
CA ALA A 21 8.24 -6.93 5.06
C ALA A 21 6.73 -6.99 4.81
N ARG A 22 6.07 -5.86 5.01
CA ARG A 22 4.72 -5.60 4.55
C ARG A 22 4.74 -4.46 3.55
N GLU A 23 4.01 -4.60 2.47
CA GLU A 23 3.90 -3.57 1.45
C GLU A 23 2.55 -2.86 1.54
N VAL A 24 2.59 -1.54 1.36
CA VAL A 24 1.44 -0.69 1.10
C VAL A 24 1.70 0.00 -0.23
N GLU A 25 0.86 -0.27 -1.22
CA GLU A 25 0.89 0.42 -2.51
C GLU A 25 -0.20 1.49 -2.54
N VAL A 26 0.16 2.71 -2.97
CA VAL A 26 -0.78 3.83 -3.07
C VAL A 26 -0.67 4.49 -4.43
N ALA A 27 -1.82 4.77 -5.06
CA ALA A 27 -1.89 5.57 -6.28
C ALA A 27 -1.65 7.05 -5.94
N LEU A 28 -0.76 7.70 -6.66
CA LEU A 28 -0.43 9.11 -6.49
C LEU A 28 -1.20 9.95 -7.52
N PRO A 29 -1.89 11.02 -7.10
CA PRO A 29 -2.59 11.91 -8.03
C PRO A 29 -1.67 12.43 -9.13
N HIS A 30 -2.04 12.23 -10.39
CA HIS A 30 -1.22 12.64 -11.53
C HIS A 30 -1.21 14.16 -11.72
N GLU A 31 -2.18 14.85 -11.15
CA GLU A 31 -2.31 16.30 -11.12
C GLU A 31 -1.19 16.98 -10.30
N LEU A 32 -0.64 16.28 -9.33
CA LEU A 32 0.47 16.79 -8.52
C LEU A 32 1.78 16.75 -9.31
N THR A 33 2.66 17.71 -9.06
CA THR A 33 4.03 17.67 -9.60
C THR A 33 4.84 16.51 -8.98
N PRO A 34 5.97 16.10 -9.59
CA PRO A 34 6.85 15.09 -8.98
C PRO A 34 7.27 15.42 -7.55
N GLU A 35 7.55 16.68 -7.24
CA GLU A 35 7.95 17.15 -5.92
C GLU A 35 6.79 17.07 -4.92
N GLN A 36 5.58 17.41 -5.36
CA GLN A 36 4.37 17.31 -4.54
C GLN A 36 4.00 15.85 -4.28
N ARG A 37 4.13 14.97 -5.27
CA ARG A 37 3.95 13.52 -5.09
C ARG A 37 4.97 12.94 -4.10
N LEU A 38 6.23 13.37 -4.20
CA LEU A 38 7.27 12.96 -3.25
C LEU A 38 6.96 13.44 -1.83
N ALA A 39 6.50 14.67 -1.67
CA ALA A 39 6.10 15.22 -0.36
C ALA A 39 4.94 14.44 0.25
N LEU A 40 3.89 14.12 -0.54
CA LEU A 40 2.75 13.32 -0.12
C LEU A 40 3.17 11.90 0.28
N ALA A 41 3.96 11.22 -0.56
CA ALA A 41 4.43 9.87 -0.28
C ALA A 41 5.29 9.81 1.00
N ARG A 42 6.18 10.79 1.18
CA ARG A 42 7.03 10.90 2.37
C ARG A 42 6.21 11.15 3.63
N GLU A 43 5.23 12.03 3.58
CA GLU A 43 4.36 12.32 4.71
C GLU A 43 3.54 11.10 5.12
N PHE A 44 3.00 10.35 4.17
CA PHE A 44 2.27 9.13 4.45
C PHE A 44 3.19 8.03 5.00
N ALA A 45 4.37 7.84 4.41
CA ALA A 45 5.37 6.89 4.91
C ALA A 45 5.82 7.22 6.34
N GLN A 46 6.01 8.51 6.67
CA GLN A 46 6.31 8.93 8.04
C GLN A 46 5.14 8.63 8.99
N GLY A 47 3.91 8.89 8.57
CA GLY A 47 2.72 8.56 9.35
C GLY A 47 2.59 7.06 9.65
N LEU A 48 2.96 6.19 8.70
CA LEU A 48 3.02 4.74 8.92
C LEU A 48 4.11 4.36 9.92
N ALA A 49 5.31 4.95 9.79
CA ALA A 49 6.41 4.71 10.72
C ALA A 49 6.03 5.11 12.16
N ASP A 50 5.44 6.27 12.32
CA ASP A 50 5.03 6.82 13.63
C ASP A 50 3.89 5.98 14.24
N ARG A 51 2.90 5.59 13.42
CA ARG A 51 1.74 4.82 13.88
C ARG A 51 2.11 3.44 14.38
N TYR A 52 3.00 2.75 13.69
CA TYR A 52 3.32 1.33 13.96
C TYR A 52 4.68 1.12 14.64
N GLY A 53 5.46 2.19 14.80
CA GLY A 53 6.80 2.13 15.39
C GLY A 53 7.80 1.34 14.54
N VAL A 54 7.62 1.28 13.23
CA VAL A 54 8.40 0.47 12.28
C VAL A 54 9.32 1.32 11.41
N ALA A 55 10.33 0.70 10.81
CA ALA A 55 11.10 1.35 9.77
C ALA A 55 10.34 1.24 8.43
N VAL A 56 10.42 2.31 7.65
CA VAL A 56 9.71 2.42 6.37
C VAL A 56 10.69 2.81 5.27
N ASP A 57 10.61 2.12 4.15
CA ASP A 57 11.35 2.39 2.93
C ASP A 57 10.36 2.53 1.77
N PHE A 58 10.48 3.56 0.93
CA PHE A 58 9.54 3.72 -0.17
C PHE A 58 10.23 4.11 -1.48
N ALA A 59 9.56 3.76 -2.58
CA ALA A 59 9.94 4.16 -3.93
C ALA A 59 8.70 4.63 -4.70
N ILE A 60 8.88 5.69 -5.49
CA ILE A 60 7.84 6.18 -6.40
C ILE A 60 8.15 5.64 -7.79
N HIS A 61 7.15 5.00 -8.39
CA HIS A 61 7.22 4.54 -9.75
C HIS A 61 6.46 5.50 -10.68
N SER A 62 7.14 5.89 -11.74
CA SER A 62 6.51 6.61 -12.85
C SER A 62 5.94 5.62 -13.87
N PRO A 63 4.86 5.99 -14.58
CA PRO A 63 4.32 5.16 -15.66
C PRO A 63 5.39 4.84 -16.70
N HIS A 64 5.36 3.64 -17.26
CA HIS A 64 6.29 3.20 -18.29
C HIS A 64 5.57 3.07 -19.66
N GLY A 65 6.17 3.66 -20.71
CA GLY A 65 5.87 3.40 -22.12
C GLY A 65 4.38 3.32 -22.47
N ASP A 66 3.90 2.13 -22.76
CA ASP A 66 2.53 1.87 -23.24
C ASP A 66 1.46 1.77 -22.14
N THR A 67 1.80 2.13 -20.89
CA THR A 67 0.83 2.16 -19.78
C THR A 67 0.14 3.51 -19.67
N ASP A 68 -0.94 3.58 -18.89
CA ASP A 68 -1.59 4.85 -18.58
C ASP A 68 -0.57 5.81 -17.92
N VAL A 69 -0.26 6.90 -18.62
CA VAL A 69 0.71 7.93 -18.19
C VAL A 69 0.34 8.60 -16.87
N ARG A 70 -0.89 8.39 -16.39
CA ARG A 70 -1.38 8.88 -15.10
C ARG A 70 -1.11 7.94 -13.93
N ASN A 71 -0.68 6.70 -14.20
CA ASN A 71 -0.50 5.65 -13.19
C ASN A 71 0.79 5.84 -12.38
N HIS A 72 0.91 6.99 -11.71
CA HIS A 72 1.94 7.20 -10.70
C HIS A 72 1.57 6.47 -9.41
N HIS A 73 2.49 5.73 -8.82
CA HIS A 73 2.23 4.99 -7.57
C HIS A 73 3.48 4.92 -6.71
N ALA A 74 3.28 4.73 -5.41
CA ALA A 74 4.36 4.50 -4.47
C ALA A 74 4.23 3.12 -3.85
N HIS A 75 5.33 2.38 -3.84
CA HIS A 75 5.52 1.16 -3.06
C HIS A 75 6.18 1.54 -1.74
N ILE A 76 5.53 1.23 -0.64
CA ILE A 76 5.96 1.55 0.71
C ILE A 76 6.16 0.26 1.47
N LEU A 77 7.40 -0.08 1.77
CA LEU A 77 7.77 -1.28 2.52
C LEU A 77 7.96 -0.92 4.00
N LEU A 78 7.32 -1.69 4.86
CA LEU A 78 7.41 -1.55 6.31
C LEU A 78 8.07 -2.81 6.88
N THR A 79 8.95 -2.64 7.87
CA THR A 79 9.42 -3.79 8.66
C THR A 79 8.24 -4.38 9.44
N THR A 80 8.24 -5.70 9.63
CA THR A 80 7.20 -6.37 10.42
C THR A 80 7.41 -6.22 11.93
N ARG A 81 8.57 -5.69 12.31
CA ARG A 81 8.97 -5.47 13.71
C ARG A 81 9.17 -3.99 14.00
N LYS A 82 8.89 -3.63 15.24
CA LYS A 82 9.11 -2.27 15.75
C LYS A 82 10.61 -1.98 15.82
N VAL A 83 10.96 -0.72 15.57
CA VAL A 83 12.33 -0.22 15.76
C VAL A 83 12.51 0.13 17.23
N GLU A 84 13.49 -0.48 17.85
CA GLU A 84 13.89 -0.24 19.23
C GLU A 84 15.33 0.27 19.30
N ARG A 85 15.78 0.65 20.49
CA ARG A 85 17.12 1.22 20.67
C ARG A 85 18.25 0.30 20.21
N GLU A 86 18.06 -1.02 20.36
CA GLU A 86 19.08 -2.04 20.08
C GLU A 86 18.84 -2.75 18.74
N GLY A 87 17.85 -2.34 17.96
CA GLY A 87 17.52 -2.93 16.66
C GLY A 87 16.03 -3.17 16.45
N LEU A 88 15.69 -4.28 15.80
CA LEU A 88 14.30 -4.67 15.57
C LEU A 88 13.78 -5.55 16.69
N GLY A 89 12.75 -5.09 17.39
CA GLY A 89 12.16 -5.73 18.55
C GLY A 89 10.94 -6.58 18.24
N GLU A 90 9.86 -6.36 18.97
CA GLU A 90 8.61 -7.12 18.83
C GLU A 90 7.91 -6.89 17.49
N LYS A 91 7.01 -7.82 17.12
CA LYS A 91 6.13 -7.65 15.94
C LYS A 91 5.23 -6.44 16.14
N SER A 92 5.08 -5.66 15.08
CA SER A 92 4.14 -4.54 15.07
C SER A 92 2.69 -5.04 15.09
N GLU A 93 1.77 -4.15 15.43
CA GLU A 93 0.34 -4.46 15.50
C GLU A 93 -0.24 -5.00 14.19
N MET A 94 0.32 -4.59 13.05
CA MET A 94 -0.09 -5.10 11.73
C MET A 94 0.16 -6.60 11.54
N GLU A 95 1.04 -7.20 12.33
CA GLU A 95 1.41 -8.62 12.26
C GLU A 95 0.66 -9.49 13.26
N LEU A 96 -0.13 -8.88 14.15
CA LEU A 96 -0.89 -9.59 15.17
C LEU A 96 -2.21 -10.14 14.59
N GLU A 97 -2.57 -11.33 15.04
CA GLU A 97 -3.88 -11.91 14.75
C GLU A 97 -5.01 -11.11 15.42
N ASN A 98 -6.18 -11.06 14.79
CA ASN A 98 -7.33 -10.32 15.31
C ASN A 98 -7.71 -10.70 16.76
N LYS A 99 -7.59 -11.97 17.13
CA LYS A 99 -7.82 -12.43 18.50
C LYS A 99 -6.89 -11.70 19.50
N ARG A 100 -5.62 -11.53 19.13
CA ARG A 100 -4.65 -10.82 19.96
C ARG A 100 -4.90 -9.32 20.00
N LEU A 101 -5.22 -8.72 18.84
CA LEU A 101 -5.58 -7.31 18.75
C LEU A 101 -6.77 -6.97 19.66
N ILE A 102 -7.85 -7.74 19.59
CA ILE A 102 -9.04 -7.57 20.42
C ILE A 102 -8.70 -7.70 21.91
N ALA A 103 -7.91 -8.70 22.28
CA ALA A 103 -7.47 -8.91 23.66
C ALA A 103 -6.63 -7.74 24.22
N LEU A 104 -5.96 -6.98 23.34
CA LEU A 104 -5.18 -5.79 23.69
C LEU A 104 -5.98 -4.49 23.58
N GLY A 105 -7.27 -4.55 23.22
CA GLY A 105 -8.11 -3.37 22.98
C GLY A 105 -7.70 -2.57 21.73
N LEU A 106 -7.01 -3.21 20.79
CA LEU A 106 -6.54 -2.60 19.54
C LEU A 106 -7.53 -2.86 18.39
N PRO A 107 -7.55 -1.96 17.36
CA PRO A 107 -8.37 -2.16 16.17
C PRO A 107 -8.03 -3.47 15.46
N THR A 108 -9.04 -4.15 14.90
CA THR A 108 -8.85 -5.34 14.08
C THR A 108 -8.05 -5.01 12.81
N SER A 109 -7.50 -6.01 12.13
CA SER A 109 -6.79 -5.81 10.87
C SER A 109 -7.65 -5.12 9.79
N HIS A 110 -8.96 -5.41 9.77
CA HIS A 110 -9.92 -4.75 8.90
C HIS A 110 -10.09 -3.27 9.25
N ASP A 111 -10.24 -2.95 10.54
CA ASP A 111 -10.37 -1.56 11.00
C ASP A 111 -9.09 -0.76 10.72
N GLN A 112 -7.92 -1.37 10.99
CA GLN A 112 -6.63 -0.76 10.66
C GLN A 112 -6.52 -0.43 9.17
N LEU A 113 -6.94 -1.34 8.28
CA LEU A 113 -6.91 -1.11 6.84
C LEU A 113 -7.86 0.02 6.42
N ARG A 114 -9.07 0.07 7.00
CA ARG A 114 -10.02 1.16 6.75
C ARG A 114 -9.44 2.51 7.17
N ASP A 115 -8.84 2.57 8.36
CA ASP A 115 -8.22 3.77 8.89
C ASP A 115 -7.01 4.24 8.05
N LEU A 116 -6.21 3.30 7.52
CA LEU A 116 -5.10 3.62 6.61
C LEU A 116 -5.60 4.21 5.29
N ARG A 117 -6.69 3.68 4.75
CA ARG A 117 -7.31 4.22 3.53
C ARG A 117 -7.86 5.63 3.75
N LEU A 118 -8.48 5.87 4.90
CA LEU A 118 -8.97 7.19 5.29
C LEU A 118 -7.82 8.18 5.48
N ASP A 119 -6.75 7.80 6.19
CA ASP A 119 -5.56 8.64 6.37
C ASP A 119 -4.90 8.99 5.02
N TRP A 120 -4.84 8.03 4.09
CA TRP A 120 -4.37 8.28 2.73
C TRP A 120 -5.24 9.30 2.00
N GLU A 121 -6.57 9.13 2.02
CA GLU A 121 -7.52 10.06 1.42
C GLU A 121 -7.35 11.47 1.96
N ASP A 122 -7.29 11.64 3.29
CA ASP A 122 -7.17 12.94 3.95
C ASP A 122 -5.88 13.65 3.54
N ARG A 123 -4.75 12.95 3.48
CA ARG A 123 -3.46 13.49 3.04
C ARG A 123 -3.48 13.85 1.56
N ALA A 124 -3.93 12.94 0.71
CA ALA A 124 -4.01 13.17 -0.74
C ALA A 124 -4.89 14.39 -1.05
N ASN A 125 -6.07 14.48 -0.42
CA ASN A 125 -7.00 15.59 -0.61
C ASN A 125 -6.45 16.91 -0.10
N ARG A 126 -5.70 16.91 0.99
CA ARG A 126 -5.02 18.11 1.49
C ARG A 126 -3.94 18.57 0.52
N HIS A 127 -3.09 17.66 0.00
CA HIS A 127 -2.08 18.01 -0.99
C HIS A 127 -2.69 18.51 -2.30
N LEU A 128 -3.78 17.92 -2.78
CA LEU A 128 -4.53 18.40 -3.95
C LEU A 128 -5.06 19.81 -3.72
N ALA A 129 -5.66 20.08 -2.56
CA ALA A 129 -6.17 21.40 -2.22
C ALA A 129 -5.05 22.47 -2.15
N LEU A 130 -3.91 22.13 -1.52
CA LEU A 130 -2.75 23.02 -1.46
C LEU A 130 -2.15 23.31 -2.83
N ALA A 131 -2.26 22.36 -3.76
CA ALA A 131 -1.85 22.55 -5.16
C ALA A 131 -2.88 23.28 -6.02
N GLY A 132 -4.04 23.66 -5.46
CA GLY A 132 -5.10 24.41 -6.17
C GLY A 132 -6.02 23.53 -7.02
N HIS A 133 -6.07 22.21 -6.77
CA HIS A 133 -6.97 21.29 -7.47
C HIS A 133 -8.28 21.10 -6.71
N ASP A 134 -9.41 21.13 -7.41
CA ASP A 134 -10.74 20.84 -6.85
C ASP A 134 -11.06 19.34 -6.80
N LEU A 135 -10.30 18.52 -7.53
CA LEU A 135 -10.45 17.07 -7.54
C LEU A 135 -10.18 16.48 -6.14
N ARG A 136 -10.96 15.46 -5.79
CA ARG A 136 -10.81 14.73 -4.51
C ARG A 136 -10.78 13.23 -4.75
N VAL A 137 -9.96 12.55 -3.95
CA VAL A 137 -9.91 11.08 -3.85
C VAL A 137 -10.92 10.63 -2.82
N ASP A 138 -11.54 9.48 -3.03
CA ASP A 138 -12.43 8.82 -2.07
C ASP A 138 -11.96 7.37 -1.88
N HIS A 139 -11.71 6.96 -0.64
CA HIS A 139 -11.18 5.64 -0.29
C HIS A 139 -12.25 4.53 -0.31
N ARG A 140 -13.52 4.92 -0.39
CA ARG A 140 -14.64 3.97 -0.40
C ARG A 140 -14.71 3.21 -1.73
N SER A 141 -15.32 2.04 -1.70
CA SER A 141 -15.61 1.30 -2.94
C SER A 141 -16.61 2.07 -3.81
N HIS A 142 -16.60 1.82 -5.11
CA HIS A 142 -17.58 2.40 -6.06
C HIS A 142 -19.02 2.15 -5.58
N GLN A 143 -19.30 0.93 -5.10
CA GLN A 143 -20.61 0.59 -4.56
C GLN A 143 -20.98 1.43 -3.33
N ALA A 144 -20.03 1.67 -2.41
CA ALA A 144 -20.27 2.51 -1.23
C ALA A 144 -20.45 3.99 -1.60
N CYS A 145 -19.91 4.42 -2.74
CA CYS A 145 -20.13 5.76 -3.31
C CYS A 145 -21.41 5.85 -4.16
N GLY A 146 -22.17 4.76 -4.30
CA GLY A 146 -23.36 4.72 -5.15
C GLY A 146 -23.07 4.72 -6.65
N LEU A 147 -21.85 4.37 -7.05
CA LEU A 147 -21.44 4.29 -8.45
C LEU A 147 -21.64 2.86 -8.96
N GLU A 148 -22.35 2.70 -10.07
CA GLU A 148 -22.56 1.42 -10.78
C GLU A 148 -21.37 1.10 -11.69
N ILE A 149 -20.15 1.14 -11.13
CA ILE A 149 -18.91 0.81 -11.85
C ILE A 149 -18.36 -0.48 -11.25
N GLU A 150 -18.20 -1.50 -12.11
CA GLU A 150 -17.54 -2.73 -11.68
C GLU A 150 -16.06 -2.46 -11.33
N PRO A 151 -15.57 -3.00 -10.20
CA PRO A 151 -14.15 -2.89 -9.85
C PRO A 151 -13.29 -3.59 -10.91
N THR A 152 -12.19 -2.95 -11.29
CA THR A 152 -11.19 -3.61 -12.14
C THR A 152 -10.50 -4.73 -11.36
N GLN A 153 -10.37 -5.91 -11.97
CA GLN A 153 -9.61 -7.00 -11.37
C GLN A 153 -8.12 -6.82 -11.62
N HIS A 154 -7.33 -6.90 -10.54
CA HIS A 154 -5.88 -6.88 -10.66
C HIS A 154 -5.39 -8.22 -11.23
N MET A 155 -4.95 -8.23 -12.47
CA MET A 155 -4.48 -9.45 -13.15
C MET A 155 -3.09 -9.92 -12.72
N GLY A 156 -2.34 -9.11 -12.00
CA GLY A 156 -0.94 -9.38 -11.66
C GLY A 156 0.01 -9.21 -12.87
N VAL A 157 1.29 -9.07 -12.57
CA VAL A 157 2.33 -8.76 -13.60
C VAL A 157 2.40 -9.81 -14.70
N HIS A 158 2.35 -11.09 -14.34
CA HIS A 158 2.47 -12.19 -15.30
C HIS A 158 1.28 -12.27 -16.26
N ALA A 159 0.05 -12.16 -15.74
CA ALA A 159 -1.17 -12.17 -16.53
C ALA A 159 -1.26 -10.94 -17.44
N THR A 160 -0.89 -9.76 -16.94
CA THR A 160 -0.82 -8.53 -17.73
C THR A 160 0.19 -8.63 -18.87
N GLN A 161 1.36 -9.25 -18.64
CA GLN A 161 2.35 -9.48 -19.70
C GLN A 161 1.88 -10.50 -20.74
N MET A 162 1.14 -11.53 -20.33
CA MET A 162 0.55 -12.50 -21.26
C MET A 162 -0.51 -11.84 -22.14
N ASP A 163 -1.40 -11.04 -21.54
CA ASP A 163 -2.45 -10.31 -22.25
C ASP A 163 -1.86 -9.36 -23.30
N ARG A 164 -0.86 -8.57 -22.92
CA ARG A 164 -0.11 -7.69 -23.86
C ARG A 164 0.55 -8.44 -25.03
N ARG A 165 0.89 -9.71 -24.85
CA ARG A 165 1.45 -10.58 -25.91
C ARG A 165 0.38 -11.30 -26.73
N GLY A 166 -0.91 -10.97 -26.55
CA GLY A 166 -2.03 -11.61 -27.20
C GLY A 166 -2.23 -13.08 -26.79
N LYS A 167 -1.66 -13.51 -25.67
CA LYS A 167 -1.83 -14.86 -25.13
C LYS A 167 -3.03 -14.86 -24.18
N SER A 168 -4.04 -15.68 -24.53
CA SER A 168 -5.25 -15.84 -23.70
C SER A 168 -4.89 -16.22 -22.26
N VAL A 169 -5.33 -15.40 -21.30
CA VAL A 169 -5.17 -15.67 -19.87
C VAL A 169 -6.38 -16.49 -19.42
N VAL A 170 -6.22 -17.81 -19.39
CA VAL A 170 -7.30 -18.78 -19.10
C VAL A 170 -7.90 -18.59 -17.69
N ARG A 171 -7.19 -17.96 -16.75
CA ARG A 171 -7.67 -17.71 -15.38
C ARG A 171 -8.79 -16.67 -15.25
N ALA A 172 -8.87 -15.70 -16.14
CA ALA A 172 -9.93 -14.67 -16.06
C ALA A 172 -11.31 -15.18 -16.44
N ARG A 173 -11.42 -16.37 -17.04
CA ARG A 173 -12.71 -16.99 -17.41
C ARG A 173 -13.27 -17.96 -16.39
N GLN A 174 -12.45 -18.53 -15.52
CA GLN A 174 -12.93 -19.52 -14.54
C GLN A 174 -13.64 -18.88 -13.33
N ASP A 175 -13.35 -17.62 -13.01
CA ASP A 175 -14.00 -16.92 -11.90
C ASP A 175 -15.31 -16.25 -12.32
N ALA A 176 -15.50 -15.99 -13.62
CA ALA A 176 -16.75 -15.43 -14.16
C ALA A 176 -17.87 -16.47 -14.34
N ASP A 177 -17.54 -17.77 -14.45
CA ASP A 177 -18.49 -18.86 -14.64
C ASP A 177 -18.92 -19.54 -13.31
N GLN A 178 -18.45 -19.04 -12.16
CA GLN A 178 -18.80 -19.53 -10.81
C GLN A 178 -19.55 -18.50 -9.96
N ALA A 179 -19.98 -17.37 -10.54
CA ALA A 179 -20.79 -16.35 -9.85
C ALA A 179 -22.28 -16.48 -10.20
#